data_e749d7ebd6074a9bd48c4c37f2197ffb
#
_entry.id   e749d7ebd6074a9bd48c4c37f2197ffb
#
_cell.length_a   1.000
_cell.length_b   1.000
_cell.length_c   1.000
_cell.angle_alpha   90.00
_cell.angle_beta   90.00
_cell.angle_gamma   90.00
#
_symmetry.space_group_name_H-M   'P 1'
#
loop_
_entity.id
_entity.type
_entity.pdbx_description
1 polymer ?
#
loop_
_entity_poly.entity_id
_entity_poly.type
_entity_poly.pdbx_seq_one_letter_code
_entity_poly.pdbx_strand_id
1 'polypeptide(L)'
;MTQSAPAVAPQLHRELAPPRSDRAVRPGSPSALAAEAPPLPLRMGIPALDAFPRKLWSRLVAREARALSLAAMANPDPAGYGKLREAIAAYLAVGRGIPCTPRQVFVTAGYQGALSLIARALIAAGDAVWFEDPGYHLARQGLTAAGACLIPVPVDEEGMRVADGLACAPQARFVVVTPAHQCPLGVALSLPRRLALLSWAAQAGAWIIEDDYDGEFHYCGRPLPALKSLDHADVVLYAGSFSKVLFPALRMGYLVVPEELVERFADACRAFHAGNARLDQGVVARFMAEGHFARHLARMRALYAARRAALASALAAAFGDRLRIGLQSGGMHLLARLPNGAPDTTLVGLAEMHGLAPAALSPLSVEHDCGPGLLLSFTNVPQERACQVAGALLHAIGNRLES
;
A
#
# COMPACT_ATOMS: atom_id res chain seq x y z
N MET A 1 -46.00 -22.57 -64.59
CA MET A 1 -44.82 -23.37 -64.22
C MET A 1 -43.71 -22.39 -63.83
N THR A 2 -43.64 -22.05 -62.58
CA THR A 2 -42.62 -21.14 -62.01
C THR A 2 -41.77 -21.95 -61.05
N GLN A 3 -40.53 -22.19 -61.40
CA GLN A 3 -39.52 -22.88 -60.59
C GLN A 3 -38.99 -21.89 -59.52
N SER A 4 -39.14 -22.32 -58.27
CA SER A 4 -38.51 -21.66 -57.09
C SER A 4 -37.05 -22.08 -57.00
N ALA A 5 -36.16 -21.08 -56.88
CA ALA A 5 -34.74 -21.30 -56.59
C ALA A 5 -34.52 -21.61 -55.09
N PRO A 6 -33.59 -22.45 -54.71
CA PRO A 6 -33.31 -22.76 -53.31
C PRO A 6 -32.53 -21.65 -52.65
N ALA A 7 -32.93 -21.32 -51.42
CA ALA A 7 -32.28 -20.35 -50.54
C ALA A 7 -30.91 -20.89 -50.07
N VAL A 8 -29.85 -20.10 -50.30
CA VAL A 8 -28.49 -20.36 -49.78
C VAL A 8 -28.45 -19.93 -48.32
N ALA A 9 -28.17 -20.88 -47.43
CA ALA A 9 -27.95 -20.61 -46.02
C ALA A 9 -26.61 -19.85 -45.81
N PRO A 10 -26.54 -18.88 -44.89
CA PRO A 10 -25.28 -18.18 -44.63
C PRO A 10 -24.30 -19.09 -43.90
N GLN A 11 -23.10 -19.26 -44.51
CA GLN A 11 -21.97 -19.89 -43.84
C GLN A 11 -21.49 -19.00 -42.70
N LEU A 12 -21.68 -19.47 -41.46
CA LEU A 12 -21.06 -18.91 -40.27
C LEU A 12 -19.54 -19.07 -40.38
N HIS A 13 -18.82 -18.02 -40.67
CA HIS A 13 -17.38 -17.97 -40.49
C HIS A 13 -17.05 -18.19 -39.02
N ARG A 14 -16.51 -19.36 -38.73
CA ARG A 14 -15.94 -19.71 -37.43
C ARG A 14 -14.63 -18.94 -37.31
N GLU A 15 -14.68 -17.73 -36.75
CA GLU A 15 -13.47 -17.01 -36.37
C GLU A 15 -12.69 -17.87 -35.38
N LEU A 16 -11.43 -18.11 -35.70
CA LEU A 16 -10.47 -18.78 -34.86
C LEU A 16 -10.30 -17.97 -33.58
N ALA A 17 -10.57 -18.59 -32.44
CA ALA A 17 -10.28 -17.98 -31.15
C ALA A 17 -8.80 -17.58 -31.07
N PRO A 18 -8.47 -16.40 -30.56
CA PRO A 18 -7.09 -15.99 -30.40
C PRO A 18 -6.33 -16.99 -29.51
N PRO A 19 -5.04 -17.23 -29.75
CA PRO A 19 -4.27 -18.16 -28.95
C PRO A 19 -4.32 -17.75 -27.48
N ARG A 20 -4.66 -18.68 -26.59
CA ARG A 20 -4.59 -18.49 -25.14
C ARG A 20 -3.15 -18.09 -24.81
N SER A 21 -2.96 -16.90 -24.26
CA SER A 21 -1.64 -16.47 -23.82
C SER A 21 -1.17 -17.40 -22.71
N ASP A 22 -0.12 -18.18 -22.95
CA ASP A 22 0.63 -18.95 -21.95
C ASP A 22 1.44 -18.01 -21.05
N ARG A 23 0.79 -17.04 -20.42
CA ARG A 23 1.35 -16.34 -19.29
C ARG A 23 1.10 -17.20 -18.06
N ALA A 24 1.92 -18.24 -17.88
CA ALA A 24 2.04 -18.94 -16.62
C ALA A 24 2.41 -17.93 -15.54
N VAL A 25 1.44 -17.56 -14.71
CA VAL A 25 1.70 -16.93 -13.42
C VAL A 25 2.54 -17.93 -12.63
N ARG A 26 3.83 -17.63 -12.42
CA ARG A 26 4.68 -18.46 -11.59
C ARG A 26 4.07 -18.49 -10.19
N PRO A 27 3.72 -19.64 -9.65
CA PRO A 27 3.22 -19.75 -8.29
C PRO A 27 4.41 -19.56 -7.33
N GLY A 28 4.54 -18.36 -6.80
CA GLY A 28 5.48 -18.01 -5.75
C GLY A 28 4.72 -17.40 -4.57
N SER A 29 3.68 -18.07 -4.08
CA SER A 29 3.01 -17.66 -2.86
C SER A 29 2.94 -18.83 -1.90
N PRO A 30 3.29 -18.65 -0.62
CA PRO A 30 3.19 -19.70 0.38
C PRO A 30 1.74 -20.18 0.49
N SER A 31 1.60 -21.48 0.65
CA SER A 31 0.38 -22.26 0.77
C SER A 31 -0.75 -21.55 1.53
N ALA A 32 -1.92 -21.49 0.92
CA ALA A 32 -3.17 -20.97 1.51
C ALA A 32 -3.63 -21.69 2.80
N LEU A 33 -2.97 -22.78 3.18
CA LEU A 33 -3.31 -23.59 4.38
C LEU A 33 -2.77 -23.02 5.70
N ALA A 34 -1.99 -21.91 5.68
CA ALA A 34 -1.50 -21.25 6.90
C ALA A 34 -2.40 -20.12 7.43
N ALA A 35 -3.68 -20.05 6.98
CA ALA A 35 -4.55 -18.90 7.24
C ALA A 35 -4.98 -18.72 8.72
N GLU A 36 -4.83 -19.72 9.59
CA GLU A 36 -5.25 -19.65 11.00
C GLU A 36 -4.11 -19.42 12.00
N ALA A 37 -2.86 -19.49 11.57
CA ALA A 37 -1.72 -19.26 12.46
C ALA A 37 -1.49 -17.74 12.68
N PRO A 38 -1.08 -17.32 13.88
CA PRO A 38 -0.66 -15.94 14.13
C PRO A 38 0.47 -15.53 13.18
N PRO A 39 0.48 -14.26 12.71
CA PRO A 39 1.58 -13.78 11.87
C PRO A 39 2.92 -13.96 12.57
N LEU A 40 3.91 -14.48 11.84
CA LEU A 40 5.28 -14.66 12.36
C LEU A 40 5.91 -13.28 12.68
N PRO A 41 6.81 -13.22 13.68
CA PRO A 41 7.56 -12.01 13.98
C PRO A 41 8.33 -11.48 12.77
N LEU A 42 8.54 -10.17 12.71
CA LEU A 42 9.24 -9.44 11.65
C LEU A 42 8.47 -9.32 10.31
N ARG A 43 7.29 -9.94 10.19
CA ARG A 43 6.50 -9.93 8.94
C ARG A 43 6.06 -8.53 8.59
N MET A 44 6.41 -8.12 7.36
CA MET A 44 6.07 -6.79 6.83
C MET A 44 4.57 -6.53 6.75
N GLY A 45 4.19 -5.30 7.06
CA GLY A 45 2.82 -4.80 6.86
C GLY A 45 1.77 -5.30 7.85
N ILE A 46 2.16 -6.00 8.92
CA ILE A 46 1.26 -6.46 9.98
C ILE A 46 1.30 -5.46 11.14
N PRO A 47 0.19 -4.79 11.49
CA PRO A 47 0.10 -3.94 12.68
C PRO A 47 0.09 -4.77 13.97
N ALA A 48 0.10 -4.09 15.12
CA ALA A 48 0.01 -4.72 16.44
C ALA A 48 -1.38 -5.33 16.71
N LEU A 49 -1.65 -6.50 16.12
CA LEU A 49 -2.94 -7.20 16.27
C LEU A 49 -3.24 -7.60 17.72
N ASP A 50 -2.19 -7.83 18.52
CA ASP A 50 -2.26 -8.09 19.97
C ASP A 50 -2.80 -6.88 20.74
N ALA A 51 -2.54 -5.66 20.26
CA ALA A 51 -3.00 -4.41 20.89
C ALA A 51 -4.31 -3.87 20.29
N PHE A 52 -4.88 -4.54 19.28
CA PHE A 52 -6.14 -4.11 18.67
C PHE A 52 -7.32 -4.23 19.66
N PRO A 53 -8.22 -3.23 19.74
CA PRO A 53 -9.31 -3.20 20.73
C PRO A 53 -10.47 -4.13 20.33
N ARG A 54 -10.25 -5.46 20.27
CA ARG A 54 -11.20 -6.47 19.80
C ARG A 54 -12.56 -6.43 20.51
N LYS A 55 -12.58 -6.20 21.85
CA LYS A 55 -13.84 -6.13 22.60
C LYS A 55 -14.69 -4.93 22.19
N LEU A 56 -14.06 -3.78 21.94
CA LEU A 56 -14.74 -2.60 21.43
C LEU A 56 -15.25 -2.85 20.01
N TRP A 57 -14.39 -3.38 19.15
CA TRP A 57 -14.74 -3.70 17.76
C TRP A 57 -15.95 -4.63 17.68
N SER A 58 -15.96 -5.73 18.43
CA SER A 58 -17.08 -6.67 18.50
C SER A 58 -18.42 -5.99 18.92
N ARG A 59 -18.35 -5.06 19.89
CA ARG A 59 -19.55 -4.29 20.30
C ARG A 59 -20.07 -3.40 19.17
N LEU A 60 -19.16 -2.75 18.43
CA LEU A 60 -19.53 -1.90 17.29
C LEU A 60 -20.14 -2.73 16.15
N VAL A 61 -19.55 -3.90 15.84
CA VAL A 61 -20.10 -4.84 14.85
C VAL A 61 -21.53 -5.25 15.23
N ALA A 62 -21.73 -5.70 16.47
CA ALA A 62 -23.05 -6.12 16.94
C ALA A 62 -24.07 -4.96 16.91
N ARG A 63 -23.64 -3.73 17.22
CA ARG A 63 -24.50 -2.54 17.18
C ARG A 63 -24.87 -2.14 15.75
N GLU A 64 -23.89 -2.17 14.83
CA GLU A 64 -24.14 -1.88 13.42
C GLU A 64 -25.03 -2.94 12.76
N ALA A 65 -24.80 -4.22 13.06
CA ALA A 65 -25.62 -5.32 12.54
C ALA A 65 -27.09 -5.20 12.97
N ARG A 66 -27.36 -4.83 14.23
CA ARG A 66 -28.72 -4.57 14.73
C ARG A 66 -29.37 -3.32 14.14
N ALA A 67 -28.57 -2.34 13.70
CA ALA A 67 -29.05 -1.09 13.13
C ALA A 67 -29.27 -1.14 11.61
N LEU A 68 -28.99 -2.28 10.95
CA LEU A 68 -29.21 -2.44 9.52
C LEU A 68 -30.72 -2.32 9.20
N SER A 69 -31.07 -1.32 8.40
CA SER A 69 -32.43 -1.18 7.84
C SER A 69 -32.57 -2.01 6.56
N LEU A 70 -33.79 -2.23 6.11
CA LEU A 70 -34.06 -2.88 4.83
C LEU A 70 -33.34 -2.15 3.66
N ALA A 71 -33.32 -0.82 3.69
CA ALA A 71 -32.60 -0.03 2.68
C ALA A 71 -31.07 -0.27 2.73
N ALA A 72 -30.49 -0.48 3.93
CA ALA A 72 -29.07 -0.78 4.08
C ALA A 72 -28.70 -2.22 3.67
N MET A 73 -29.68 -3.11 3.51
CA MET A 73 -29.52 -4.47 2.99
C MET A 73 -29.63 -4.53 1.46
N ALA A 74 -30.08 -3.46 0.81
CA ALA A 74 -30.09 -3.32 -0.64
C ALA A 74 -28.66 -3.11 -1.19
N ASN A 75 -28.54 -2.98 -2.50
CA ASN A 75 -27.26 -2.72 -3.14
C ASN A 75 -26.56 -1.48 -2.54
N PRO A 76 -25.30 -1.58 -2.14
CA PRO A 76 -24.56 -0.45 -1.58
C PRO A 76 -24.26 0.60 -2.66
N ASP A 77 -24.02 1.85 -2.24
CA ASP A 77 -23.42 2.87 -3.11
C ASP A 77 -22.04 2.36 -3.57
N PRO A 78 -21.79 2.26 -4.89
CA PRO A 78 -20.51 1.79 -5.40
C PRO A 78 -19.31 2.65 -4.97
N ALA A 79 -19.51 3.94 -4.71
CA ALA A 79 -18.47 4.82 -4.17
C ALA A 79 -18.19 4.60 -2.68
N GLY A 80 -19.06 3.86 -1.99
CA GLY A 80 -18.95 3.55 -0.57
C GLY A 80 -19.97 4.27 0.31
N TYR A 81 -20.08 3.80 1.54
CA TYR A 81 -21.03 4.30 2.52
C TYR A 81 -20.84 5.77 2.86
N GLY A 82 -21.87 6.61 2.64
CA GLY A 82 -21.80 8.06 2.80
C GLY A 82 -21.22 8.52 4.14
N LYS A 83 -21.68 7.94 5.27
CA LYS A 83 -21.12 8.29 6.60
C LYS A 83 -19.66 7.91 6.79
N LEU A 84 -19.16 6.87 6.10
CA LEU A 84 -17.73 6.57 6.11
C LEU A 84 -16.95 7.60 5.30
N ARG A 85 -17.46 7.97 4.13
CA ARG A 85 -16.85 9.00 3.28
C ARG A 85 -16.78 10.37 3.99
N GLU A 86 -17.84 10.74 4.72
CA GLU A 86 -17.87 11.91 5.59
C GLU A 86 -16.81 11.84 6.71
N ALA A 87 -16.73 10.70 7.40
CA ALA A 87 -15.75 10.49 8.47
C ALA A 87 -14.30 10.52 7.97
N ILE A 88 -14.03 9.94 6.78
CA ILE A 88 -12.72 9.99 6.14
C ILE A 88 -12.36 11.44 5.76
N ALA A 89 -13.26 12.18 5.11
CA ALA A 89 -13.02 13.57 4.73
C ALA A 89 -12.71 14.45 5.96
N ALA A 90 -13.48 14.31 7.05
CA ALA A 90 -13.23 15.02 8.29
C ALA A 90 -11.87 14.64 8.92
N TYR A 91 -11.52 13.35 8.92
CA TYR A 91 -10.22 12.88 9.40
C TYR A 91 -9.07 13.46 8.58
N LEU A 92 -9.17 13.45 7.26
CA LEU A 92 -8.11 13.92 6.36
C LEU A 92 -7.86 15.42 6.51
N ALA A 93 -8.92 16.21 6.66
CA ALA A 93 -8.80 17.65 6.87
C ALA A 93 -7.99 17.97 8.15
N VAL A 94 -8.25 17.27 9.25
CA VAL A 94 -7.61 17.53 10.54
C VAL A 94 -6.29 16.77 10.69
N GLY A 95 -6.27 15.49 10.31
CA GLY A 95 -5.14 14.60 10.57
C GLY A 95 -4.04 14.64 9.53
N ARG A 96 -4.36 14.99 8.28
CA ARG A 96 -3.42 15.00 7.16
C ARG A 96 -3.30 16.35 6.44
N GLY A 97 -4.13 17.34 6.81
CA GLY A 97 -4.15 18.64 6.15
C GLY A 97 -4.69 18.58 4.73
N ILE A 98 -5.50 17.59 4.39
CA ILE A 98 -6.09 17.39 3.07
C ILE A 98 -7.55 17.82 3.11
N PRO A 99 -7.89 19.03 2.65
CA PRO A 99 -9.29 19.42 2.51
C PRO A 99 -9.92 18.67 1.32
N CYS A 100 -10.96 17.90 1.59
CA CYS A 100 -11.72 17.23 0.55
C CYS A 100 -13.19 17.11 0.96
N THR A 101 -14.07 17.00 -0.03
CA THR A 101 -15.50 16.73 0.18
C THR A 101 -15.75 15.22 0.25
N PRO A 102 -16.84 14.76 0.89
CA PRO A 102 -17.20 13.33 0.84
C PRO A 102 -17.44 12.80 -0.58
N ARG A 103 -17.75 13.65 -1.56
CA ARG A 103 -17.92 13.27 -2.97
C ARG A 103 -16.62 12.82 -3.61
N GLN A 104 -15.48 13.41 -3.21
CA GLN A 104 -14.16 13.08 -3.70
C GLN A 104 -13.60 11.77 -3.09
N VAL A 105 -14.24 11.22 -2.05
CA VAL A 105 -13.78 10.02 -1.35
C VAL A 105 -14.46 8.77 -1.91
N PHE A 106 -13.69 7.81 -2.39
CA PHE A 106 -14.13 6.49 -2.85
C PHE A 106 -13.59 5.41 -1.92
N VAL A 107 -14.47 4.60 -1.33
CA VAL A 107 -14.07 3.47 -0.48
C VAL A 107 -13.66 2.30 -1.36
N THR A 108 -12.49 1.73 -1.10
CA THR A 108 -11.87 0.70 -1.93
C THR A 108 -11.51 -0.57 -1.14
N ALA A 109 -11.23 -1.66 -1.84
CA ALA A 109 -10.73 -2.91 -1.26
C ALA A 109 -9.23 -2.81 -0.91
N GLY A 110 -8.88 -1.85 -0.04
CA GLY A 110 -7.49 -1.49 0.28
C GLY A 110 -6.80 -0.76 -0.86
N TYR A 111 -5.48 -0.57 -0.72
CA TYR A 111 -4.66 0.14 -1.72
C TYR A 111 -4.70 -0.51 -3.12
N GLN A 112 -4.64 -1.82 -3.20
CA GLN A 112 -4.73 -2.51 -4.50
C GLN A 112 -6.07 -2.25 -5.20
N GLY A 113 -7.15 -2.14 -4.43
CA GLY A 113 -8.46 -1.75 -4.94
C GLY A 113 -8.46 -0.31 -5.46
N ALA A 114 -7.80 0.62 -4.74
CA ALA A 114 -7.64 2.00 -5.18
C ALA A 114 -6.83 2.06 -6.50
N LEU A 115 -5.70 1.36 -6.57
CA LEU A 115 -4.87 1.32 -7.76
C LEU A 115 -5.58 0.69 -8.96
N SER A 116 -6.35 -0.39 -8.73
CA SER A 116 -7.18 -1.01 -9.78
C SER A 116 -8.27 -0.06 -10.28
N LEU A 117 -8.87 0.74 -9.39
CA LEU A 117 -9.87 1.74 -9.77
C LEU A 117 -9.24 2.87 -10.58
N ILE A 118 -8.07 3.39 -10.17
CA ILE A 118 -7.30 4.37 -10.92
C ILE A 118 -6.97 3.83 -12.32
N ALA A 119 -6.45 2.61 -12.39
CA ALA A 119 -6.07 2.01 -13.66
C ALA A 119 -7.26 1.92 -14.63
N ARG A 120 -8.41 1.48 -14.16
CA ARG A 120 -9.63 1.38 -14.98
C ARG A 120 -10.22 2.73 -15.37
N ALA A 121 -10.07 3.73 -14.52
CA ALA A 121 -10.61 5.05 -14.79
C ALA A 121 -9.72 5.89 -15.70
N LEU A 122 -8.39 5.78 -15.59
CA LEU A 122 -7.48 6.76 -16.17
C LEU A 122 -6.39 6.17 -17.06
N ILE A 123 -5.88 4.95 -16.77
CA ILE A 123 -4.70 4.40 -17.44
C ILE A 123 -5.10 3.71 -18.75
N ALA A 124 -4.48 4.12 -19.85
CA ALA A 124 -4.52 3.41 -21.11
C ALA A 124 -3.31 2.47 -21.26
N ALA A 125 -3.45 1.43 -22.09
CA ALA A 125 -2.35 0.56 -22.39
C ALA A 125 -1.20 1.34 -23.07
N GLY A 126 0.02 1.17 -22.55
CA GLY A 126 1.20 1.91 -23.00
C GLY A 126 1.46 3.24 -22.30
N ASP A 127 0.55 3.72 -21.44
CA ASP A 127 0.82 4.95 -20.66
C ASP A 127 2.09 4.77 -19.81
N ALA A 128 3.03 5.71 -19.94
CA ALA A 128 4.26 5.73 -19.15
C ALA A 128 3.96 6.17 -17.71
N VAL A 129 4.47 5.41 -16.75
CA VAL A 129 4.29 5.62 -15.31
C VAL A 129 5.65 5.63 -14.63
N TRP A 130 6.07 6.74 -14.03
CA TRP A 130 7.22 6.74 -13.15
C TRP A 130 6.91 5.93 -11.90
N PHE A 131 7.81 5.03 -11.55
CA PHE A 131 7.66 4.14 -10.40
C PHE A 131 8.95 4.12 -9.58
N GLU A 132 8.84 4.27 -8.27
CA GLU A 132 10.00 4.20 -7.35
C GLU A 132 10.76 2.88 -7.51
N ASP A 133 12.10 2.97 -7.59
CA ASP A 133 12.98 1.81 -7.68
C ASP A 133 14.13 1.91 -6.66
N PRO A 134 14.12 1.09 -5.59
CA PRO A 134 13.16 0.02 -5.29
C PRO A 134 11.76 0.54 -4.93
N GLY A 135 10.73 -0.29 -5.17
CA GLY A 135 9.34 0.08 -4.92
C GLY A 135 8.43 -1.10 -4.58
N TYR A 136 7.19 -0.80 -4.22
CA TYR A 136 6.23 -1.80 -3.80
C TYR A 136 5.81 -2.75 -4.94
N HIS A 137 6.26 -4.00 -4.87
CA HIS A 137 6.14 -4.98 -5.96
C HIS A 137 4.69 -5.29 -6.39
N LEU A 138 3.71 -5.29 -5.46
CA LEU A 138 2.31 -5.55 -5.82
C LEU A 138 1.67 -4.38 -6.58
N ALA A 139 2.09 -3.13 -6.31
CA ALA A 139 1.66 -1.99 -7.11
C ALA A 139 2.25 -2.08 -8.52
N ARG A 140 3.54 -2.42 -8.63
CA ARG A 140 4.22 -2.67 -9.91
C ARG A 140 3.50 -3.73 -10.73
N GLN A 141 3.20 -4.89 -10.13
CA GLN A 141 2.48 -5.97 -10.80
C GLN A 141 1.08 -5.54 -11.25
N GLY A 142 0.34 -4.82 -10.40
CA GLY A 142 -1.01 -4.34 -10.72
C GLY A 142 -1.03 -3.36 -11.89
N LEU A 143 -0.11 -2.41 -11.93
CA LEU A 143 0.01 -1.44 -13.03
C LEU A 143 0.47 -2.10 -14.34
N THR A 144 1.46 -3.00 -14.26
CA THR A 144 1.89 -3.79 -15.44
C THR A 144 0.74 -4.64 -15.98
N ALA A 145 -0.05 -5.28 -15.12
CA ALA A 145 -1.23 -6.06 -15.53
C ALA A 145 -2.32 -5.18 -16.16
N ALA A 146 -2.41 -3.90 -15.77
CA ALA A 146 -3.31 -2.91 -16.38
C ALA A 146 -2.79 -2.39 -17.73
N GLY A 147 -1.58 -2.79 -18.15
CA GLY A 147 -0.98 -2.39 -19.43
C GLY A 147 -0.11 -1.14 -19.36
N ALA A 148 0.17 -0.59 -18.17
CA ALA A 148 1.07 0.54 -18.03
C ALA A 148 2.52 0.18 -18.38
N CYS A 149 3.25 1.14 -18.97
CA CYS A 149 4.69 1.07 -19.20
C CYS A 149 5.39 1.71 -18.00
N LEU A 150 5.96 0.90 -17.11
CA LEU A 150 6.64 1.40 -15.93
C LEU A 150 8.05 1.88 -16.26
N ILE A 151 8.37 3.07 -15.79
CA ILE A 151 9.69 3.69 -15.88
C ILE A 151 10.29 3.70 -14.47
N PRO A 152 11.26 2.82 -14.17
CA PRO A 152 11.90 2.79 -12.86
C PRO A 152 12.67 4.10 -12.62
N VAL A 153 12.39 4.76 -11.49
CA VAL A 153 13.06 6.00 -11.09
C VAL A 153 13.77 5.75 -9.75
N PRO A 154 15.10 5.96 -9.68
CA PRO A 154 15.86 5.64 -8.48
C PRO A 154 15.42 6.47 -7.28
N VAL A 155 15.60 5.87 -6.10
CA VAL A 155 15.33 6.49 -4.79
C VAL A 155 16.63 6.61 -4.01
N ASP A 156 16.89 7.79 -3.43
CA ASP A 156 18.00 8.06 -2.52
C ASP A 156 17.48 8.53 -1.14
N GLU A 157 18.36 9.14 -0.33
CA GLU A 157 18.01 9.60 1.03
C GLU A 157 16.95 10.70 1.06
N GLU A 158 16.69 11.38 -0.05
CA GLU A 158 15.64 12.39 -0.19
C GLU A 158 14.37 11.88 -0.90
N GLY A 159 14.27 10.57 -1.17
CA GLY A 159 13.16 9.92 -1.87
C GLY A 159 13.39 9.79 -3.37
N MET A 160 12.32 9.73 -4.18
CA MET A 160 12.41 9.59 -5.64
C MET A 160 13.24 10.72 -6.27
N ARG A 161 14.17 10.37 -7.15
CA ARG A 161 15.01 11.33 -7.90
C ARG A 161 14.23 11.89 -9.11
N VAL A 162 13.44 12.92 -8.85
CA VAL A 162 12.55 13.54 -9.87
C VAL A 162 13.31 13.96 -11.14
N ALA A 163 14.55 14.43 -11.01
CA ALA A 163 15.39 14.80 -12.15
C ALA A 163 15.68 13.63 -13.10
N ASP A 164 15.82 12.40 -12.56
CA ASP A 164 16.05 11.21 -13.37
C ASP A 164 14.77 10.81 -14.13
N GLY A 165 13.62 10.91 -13.48
CA GLY A 165 12.34 10.72 -14.15
C GLY A 165 12.13 11.69 -15.31
N LEU A 166 12.45 12.96 -15.10
CA LEU A 166 12.41 13.99 -16.13
C LEU A 166 13.38 13.69 -17.30
N ALA A 167 14.57 13.19 -17.01
CA ALA A 167 15.56 12.85 -18.03
C ALA A 167 15.12 11.61 -18.86
N CYS A 168 14.53 10.61 -18.21
CA CYS A 168 14.15 9.35 -18.87
C CYS A 168 12.82 9.42 -19.62
N ALA A 169 11.80 10.05 -19.02
CA ALA A 169 10.44 10.07 -19.57
C ALA A 169 9.67 11.34 -19.17
N PRO A 170 10.03 12.52 -19.70
CA PRO A 170 9.41 13.78 -19.34
C PRO A 170 7.91 13.84 -19.65
N GLN A 171 7.43 13.01 -20.57
CA GLN A 171 6.04 12.92 -21.02
C GLN A 171 5.25 11.79 -20.30
N ALA A 172 5.77 11.25 -19.18
CA ALA A 172 5.02 10.28 -18.41
C ALA A 172 3.65 10.85 -17.97
N ARG A 173 2.65 9.97 -18.01
CA ARG A 173 1.26 10.36 -17.67
C ARG A 173 0.95 10.22 -16.19
N PHE A 174 1.72 9.40 -15.50
CA PHE A 174 1.54 9.11 -14.09
C PHE A 174 2.88 8.98 -13.39
N VAL A 175 2.84 9.22 -12.08
CA VAL A 175 3.89 8.82 -11.15
C VAL A 175 3.26 8.18 -9.93
N VAL A 176 3.88 7.13 -9.40
CA VAL A 176 3.49 6.49 -8.13
C VAL A 176 4.58 6.72 -7.12
N VAL A 177 4.21 7.30 -5.96
CA VAL A 177 5.16 7.64 -4.90
C VAL A 177 4.59 7.30 -3.52
N THR A 178 5.50 7.00 -2.58
CA THR A 178 5.22 6.79 -1.16
C THR A 178 5.92 7.89 -0.33
N PRO A 179 5.42 9.16 -0.37
CA PRO A 179 6.21 10.31 0.02
C PRO A 179 6.38 10.49 1.54
N ALA A 180 5.50 9.91 2.36
CA ALA A 180 5.60 10.00 3.81
C ALA A 180 6.71 9.08 4.35
N HIS A 181 6.78 7.87 3.80
CA HIS A 181 7.70 6.82 4.20
C HIS A 181 7.85 5.85 3.02
N GLN A 182 8.91 6.05 2.25
CA GLN A 182 9.13 5.31 1.01
C GLN A 182 9.20 3.79 1.25
N CYS A 183 8.46 3.06 0.47
CA CYS A 183 8.47 1.59 0.55
C CYS A 183 9.39 1.01 -0.54
N PRO A 184 10.51 0.36 -0.18
CA PRO A 184 10.86 -0.20 1.13
C PRO A 184 11.92 0.56 1.96
N LEU A 185 12.54 1.60 1.44
CA LEU A 185 13.73 2.21 2.06
C LEU A 185 13.44 3.03 3.32
N GLY A 186 12.19 3.42 3.54
CA GLY A 186 11.77 4.16 4.72
C GLY A 186 12.17 5.64 4.73
N VAL A 187 12.73 6.16 3.66
CA VAL A 187 13.07 7.58 3.53
C VAL A 187 11.84 8.42 3.22
N ALA A 188 11.83 9.68 3.61
CA ALA A 188 10.76 10.60 3.25
C ALA A 188 11.12 11.39 1.98
N LEU A 189 10.14 11.59 1.08
CA LEU A 189 10.33 12.50 -0.05
C LEU A 189 10.52 13.92 0.47
N SER A 190 11.66 14.54 0.19
CA SER A 190 12.02 15.87 0.68
C SER A 190 11.06 16.94 0.15
N LEU A 191 10.91 18.05 0.89
CA LEU A 191 10.02 19.15 0.47
C LEU A 191 10.38 19.71 -0.90
N PRO A 192 11.66 19.96 -1.25
CA PRO A 192 12.03 20.39 -2.60
C PRO A 192 11.57 19.41 -3.68
N ARG A 193 11.73 18.10 -3.45
CA ARG A 193 11.30 17.07 -4.42
C ARG A 193 9.77 16.96 -4.52
N ARG A 194 9.04 17.15 -3.43
CA ARG A 194 7.57 17.25 -3.45
C ARG A 194 7.11 18.39 -4.34
N LEU A 195 7.70 19.57 -4.17
CA LEU A 195 7.34 20.76 -4.98
C LEU A 195 7.74 20.58 -6.45
N ALA A 196 8.92 20.00 -6.72
CA ALA A 196 9.34 19.69 -8.08
C ALA A 196 8.40 18.69 -8.78
N LEU A 197 7.96 17.66 -8.05
CA LEU A 197 7.02 16.65 -8.57
C LEU A 197 5.64 17.24 -8.89
N LEU A 198 5.11 18.06 -7.99
CA LEU A 198 3.83 18.77 -8.20
C LEU A 198 3.92 19.73 -9.38
N SER A 199 5.02 20.49 -9.49
CA SER A 199 5.25 21.42 -10.60
C SER A 199 5.31 20.71 -11.94
N TRP A 200 6.06 19.58 -12.00
CA TRP A 200 6.13 18.77 -13.21
C TRP A 200 4.76 18.21 -13.60
N ALA A 201 4.03 17.62 -12.66
CA ALA A 201 2.74 17.02 -12.95
C ALA A 201 1.74 18.06 -13.49
N ALA A 202 1.68 19.25 -12.88
CA ALA A 202 0.84 20.34 -13.34
C ALA A 202 1.21 20.83 -14.75
N GLN A 203 2.53 20.91 -15.08
CA GLN A 203 3.00 21.33 -16.39
C GLN A 203 2.82 20.28 -17.48
N ALA A 204 3.03 19.01 -17.14
CA ALA A 204 2.91 17.88 -18.07
C ALA A 204 1.45 17.40 -18.26
N GLY A 205 0.51 17.86 -17.45
CA GLY A 205 -0.85 17.29 -17.38
C GLY A 205 -0.86 15.85 -16.90
N ALA A 206 0.08 15.52 -16.01
CA ALA A 206 0.26 14.20 -15.45
C ALA A 206 -0.42 14.06 -14.07
N TRP A 207 -0.71 12.83 -13.65
CA TRP A 207 -1.30 12.51 -12.35
C TRP A 207 -0.27 11.94 -11.40
N ILE A 208 -0.34 12.34 -10.14
CA ILE A 208 0.46 11.76 -9.05
C ILE A 208 -0.42 10.80 -8.26
N ILE A 209 -0.01 9.55 -8.11
CA ILE A 209 -0.65 8.57 -7.23
C ILE A 209 0.17 8.54 -5.94
N GLU A 210 -0.35 9.17 -4.89
CA GLU A 210 0.24 9.16 -3.56
C GLU A 210 -0.26 7.94 -2.78
N ASP A 211 0.63 7.00 -2.46
CA ASP A 211 0.35 5.89 -1.54
C ASP A 211 0.77 6.27 -0.12
N ASP A 212 -0.21 6.61 0.70
CA ASP A 212 -0.01 6.95 2.11
C ASP A 212 -0.45 5.78 3.01
N TYR A 213 0.39 4.75 3.09
CA TYR A 213 0.05 3.50 3.76
C TYR A 213 0.33 3.51 5.27
N ASP A 214 1.25 4.36 5.75
CA ASP A 214 1.68 4.41 7.17
C ASP A 214 2.08 5.81 7.66
N GLY A 215 1.74 6.86 6.95
CA GLY A 215 2.08 8.25 7.28
C GLY A 215 1.50 8.77 8.60
N GLU A 216 0.61 7.99 9.25
CA GLU A 216 0.18 8.23 10.63
C GLU A 216 1.26 7.95 11.67
N PHE A 217 2.30 7.15 11.31
CA PHE A 217 3.31 6.64 12.25
C PHE A 217 4.64 7.38 12.08
N HIS A 218 4.73 8.54 12.74
CA HIS A 218 5.92 9.37 12.81
C HIS A 218 6.37 9.48 14.27
N TYR A 219 7.69 9.31 14.53
CA TYR A 219 8.24 9.17 15.88
C TYR A 219 9.23 10.26 16.25
N CYS A 220 9.91 10.85 15.28
CA CYS A 220 11.00 11.81 15.50
C CYS A 220 10.83 13.04 14.61
N GLY A 221 10.97 14.24 15.20
CA GLY A 221 10.85 15.49 14.48
C GLY A 221 9.41 15.86 14.12
N ARG A 222 9.25 16.84 13.24
CA ARG A 222 7.95 17.25 12.71
C ARG A 222 7.68 16.51 11.43
N PRO A 223 6.53 15.80 11.30
CA PRO A 223 6.18 15.10 10.07
C PRO A 223 6.01 16.09 8.92
N LEU A 224 6.47 15.71 7.74
CA LEU A 224 6.14 16.43 6.52
C LEU A 224 4.65 16.26 6.20
N PRO A 225 4.00 17.31 5.68
CA PRO A 225 2.59 17.22 5.26
C PRO A 225 2.43 16.19 4.13
N ALA A 226 1.24 15.64 3.94
CA ALA A 226 0.95 14.80 2.78
C ALA A 226 1.23 15.57 1.47
N LEU A 227 1.62 14.88 0.41
CA LEU A 227 1.85 15.53 -0.88
C LEU A 227 0.56 16.20 -1.40
N LYS A 228 -0.58 15.49 -1.28
CA LYS A 228 -1.91 16.04 -1.60
C LYS A 228 -2.23 17.34 -0.85
N SER A 229 -1.75 17.53 0.37
CA SER A 229 -1.99 18.76 1.13
C SER A 229 -1.21 19.98 0.59
N LEU A 230 -0.20 19.76 -0.23
CA LEU A 230 0.59 20.79 -0.92
C LEU A 230 0.12 21.01 -2.37
N ASP A 231 -0.84 20.21 -2.83
CA ASP A 231 -1.32 20.21 -4.19
C ASP A 231 -2.34 21.34 -4.43
N HIS A 232 -1.92 22.39 -5.11
CA HIS A 232 -2.77 23.50 -5.51
C HIS A 232 -3.30 23.38 -6.95
N ALA A 233 -2.75 22.45 -7.72
CA ALA A 233 -3.14 22.20 -9.11
C ALA A 233 -4.15 21.07 -9.27
N ASP A 234 -4.53 20.43 -8.16
CA ASP A 234 -5.46 19.29 -8.06
C ASP A 234 -5.05 18.09 -8.95
N VAL A 235 -3.74 17.77 -8.96
CA VAL A 235 -3.13 16.68 -9.76
C VAL A 235 -2.84 15.41 -8.96
N VAL A 236 -3.12 15.38 -7.66
CA VAL A 236 -2.81 14.24 -6.80
C VAL A 236 -4.04 13.38 -6.52
N LEU A 237 -3.93 12.10 -6.84
CA LEU A 237 -4.81 11.00 -6.43
C LEU A 237 -4.25 10.41 -5.13
N TYR A 238 -4.92 10.64 -4.00
CA TYR A 238 -4.43 10.22 -2.69
C TYR A 238 -5.07 8.91 -2.25
N ALA A 239 -4.26 7.88 -2.01
CA ALA A 239 -4.70 6.57 -1.56
C ALA A 239 -4.31 6.32 -0.11
N GLY A 240 -5.31 6.09 0.75
CA GLY A 240 -5.13 5.71 2.15
C GLY A 240 -5.63 4.30 2.45
N SER A 241 -5.10 3.68 3.50
CA SER A 241 -5.41 2.30 3.84
C SER A 241 -5.72 2.10 5.32
N PHE A 242 -6.81 1.39 5.63
CA PHE A 242 -7.08 0.93 6.99
C PHE A 242 -6.32 -0.33 7.38
N SER A 243 -5.69 -1.02 6.43
CA SER A 243 -4.97 -2.28 6.68
C SER A 243 -3.80 -2.14 7.64
N LYS A 244 -3.12 -0.98 7.64
CA LYS A 244 -1.94 -0.71 8.47
C LYS A 244 -2.30 -0.05 9.80
N VAL A 245 -3.39 0.68 9.82
CA VAL A 245 -3.87 1.41 11.01
C VAL A 245 -4.85 0.60 11.85
N LEU A 246 -5.59 -0.37 11.25
CA LEU A 246 -6.50 -1.28 11.96
C LEU A 246 -5.99 -2.73 11.85
N PHE A 247 -6.38 -3.44 10.80
CA PHE A 247 -5.90 -4.81 10.53
C PHE A 247 -6.09 -5.18 9.04
N PRO A 248 -5.18 -6.01 8.47
CA PRO A 248 -5.16 -6.29 7.03
C PRO A 248 -6.40 -7.04 6.51
N ALA A 249 -6.99 -7.93 7.32
CA ALA A 249 -8.17 -8.72 6.92
C ALA A 249 -9.42 -7.87 6.69
N LEU A 250 -9.45 -6.62 7.17
CA LEU A 250 -10.53 -5.67 6.89
C LEU A 250 -10.65 -5.35 5.39
N ARG A 251 -9.54 -5.45 4.64
CA ARG A 251 -9.47 -5.22 3.19
C ARG A 251 -10.17 -3.92 2.77
N MET A 252 -9.97 -2.84 3.53
CA MET A 252 -10.59 -1.55 3.29
C MET A 252 -9.54 -0.44 3.19
N GLY A 253 -9.73 0.43 2.22
CA GLY A 253 -8.99 1.65 2.00
C GLY A 253 -9.88 2.71 1.38
N TYR A 254 -9.29 3.79 0.97
CA TYR A 254 -9.99 4.87 0.30
C TYR A 254 -9.08 5.57 -0.69
N LEU A 255 -9.71 6.18 -1.69
CA LEU A 255 -9.09 7.02 -2.69
C LEU A 255 -9.75 8.40 -2.64
N VAL A 256 -8.96 9.45 -2.59
CA VAL A 256 -9.42 10.83 -2.75
C VAL A 256 -9.00 11.30 -4.14
N VAL A 257 -9.97 11.71 -4.93
CA VAL A 257 -9.73 12.15 -6.30
C VAL A 257 -9.92 13.67 -6.44
N PRO A 258 -9.27 14.33 -7.42
CA PRO A 258 -9.59 15.66 -7.86
C PRO A 258 -11.09 15.83 -8.16
N GLU A 259 -11.64 17.04 -7.92
CA GLU A 259 -13.07 17.29 -8.10
C GLU A 259 -13.53 17.03 -9.55
N GLU A 260 -12.72 17.38 -10.53
CA GLU A 260 -13.02 17.16 -11.95
C GLU A 260 -13.13 15.68 -12.35
N LEU A 261 -12.52 14.78 -11.55
CA LEU A 261 -12.53 13.34 -11.82
C LEU A 261 -13.66 12.59 -11.10
N VAL A 262 -14.43 13.26 -10.23
CA VAL A 262 -15.44 12.61 -9.38
C VAL A 262 -16.44 11.79 -10.20
N GLU A 263 -17.03 12.37 -11.26
CA GLU A 263 -18.02 11.66 -12.08
C GLU A 263 -17.38 10.48 -12.83
N ARG A 264 -16.17 10.66 -13.34
CA ARG A 264 -15.43 9.59 -14.03
C ARG A 264 -15.16 8.40 -13.12
N PHE A 265 -14.76 8.65 -11.88
CA PHE A 265 -14.56 7.60 -10.88
C PHE A 265 -15.88 6.97 -10.40
N ALA A 266 -16.94 7.77 -10.30
CA ALA A 266 -18.28 7.25 -10.01
C ALA A 266 -18.77 6.28 -11.09
N ASP A 267 -18.56 6.62 -12.38
CA ASP A 267 -18.86 5.73 -13.51
C ASP A 267 -18.04 4.45 -13.46
N ALA A 268 -16.73 4.56 -13.22
CA ALA A 268 -15.85 3.41 -13.07
C ALA A 268 -16.28 2.51 -11.90
N CYS A 269 -16.69 3.10 -10.77
CA CYS A 269 -17.22 2.34 -9.64
C CYS A 269 -18.51 1.61 -10.01
N ARG A 270 -19.45 2.24 -10.69
CA ARG A 270 -20.69 1.59 -11.14
C ARG A 270 -20.42 0.42 -12.07
N ALA A 271 -19.43 0.54 -12.94
CA ALA A 271 -19.12 -0.48 -13.95
C ALA A 271 -18.29 -1.66 -13.39
N PHE A 272 -17.37 -1.42 -12.49
CA PHE A 272 -16.30 -2.38 -12.15
C PHE A 272 -16.13 -2.64 -10.66
N HIS A 273 -16.69 -1.80 -9.80
CA HIS A 273 -16.47 -1.90 -8.37
C HIS A 273 -17.81 -2.06 -7.65
N ALA A 274 -18.12 -3.27 -7.25
CA ALA A 274 -19.37 -3.57 -6.56
C ALA A 274 -19.47 -2.95 -5.14
N GLY A 275 -18.43 -2.23 -4.71
CA GLY A 275 -18.32 -1.68 -3.36
C GLY A 275 -17.88 -2.71 -2.32
N ASN A 276 -17.49 -2.25 -1.16
CA ASN A 276 -17.19 -3.08 0.01
C ASN A 276 -18.48 -3.37 0.81
N ALA A 277 -18.44 -4.43 1.62
CA ALA A 277 -19.56 -4.79 2.48
C ALA A 277 -20.04 -3.61 3.34
N ARG A 278 -21.34 -3.33 3.31
CA ARG A 278 -21.95 -2.17 4.00
C ARG A 278 -21.74 -2.23 5.52
N LEU A 279 -21.78 -3.44 6.09
CA LEU A 279 -21.61 -3.63 7.53
C LEU A 279 -20.23 -3.17 8.00
N ASP A 280 -19.16 -3.63 7.35
CA ASP A 280 -17.79 -3.28 7.73
C ASP A 280 -17.54 -1.77 7.58
N GLN A 281 -18.04 -1.16 6.52
CA GLN A 281 -17.97 0.29 6.34
C GLN A 281 -18.70 1.04 7.46
N GLY A 282 -19.85 0.55 7.90
CA GLY A 282 -20.60 1.12 9.01
C GLY A 282 -19.84 1.04 10.34
N VAL A 283 -19.17 -0.08 10.58
CA VAL A 283 -18.35 -0.26 11.79
C VAL A 283 -17.17 0.72 11.79
N VAL A 284 -16.46 0.86 10.67
CA VAL A 284 -15.34 1.82 10.56
C VAL A 284 -15.83 3.25 10.70
N ALA A 285 -16.93 3.62 10.04
CA ALA A 285 -17.52 4.96 10.15
C ALA A 285 -17.84 5.31 11.62
N ARG A 286 -18.44 4.37 12.34
CA ARG A 286 -18.76 4.54 13.76
C ARG A 286 -17.51 4.60 14.63
N PHE A 287 -16.52 3.76 14.36
CA PHE A 287 -15.22 3.76 15.06
C PHE A 287 -14.51 5.11 14.91
N MET A 288 -14.61 5.74 13.73
CA MET A 288 -14.08 7.09 13.47
C MET A 288 -14.93 8.16 14.17
N ALA A 289 -16.23 8.18 13.93
CA ALA A 289 -17.14 9.23 14.43
C ALA A 289 -17.20 9.30 15.95
N GLU A 290 -17.07 8.17 16.68
CA GLU A 290 -17.04 8.10 18.14
C GLU A 290 -15.64 8.39 18.72
N GLY A 291 -14.67 8.81 17.90
CA GLY A 291 -13.31 9.19 18.30
C GLY A 291 -12.42 8.00 18.70
N HIS A 292 -12.87 6.76 18.46
CA HIS A 292 -12.06 5.57 18.77
C HIS A 292 -10.85 5.47 17.86
N PHE A 293 -10.98 5.87 16.60
CA PHE A 293 -9.91 5.87 15.62
C PHE A 293 -8.73 6.76 16.04
N ALA A 294 -9.00 8.00 16.41
CA ALA A 294 -7.96 8.94 16.85
C ALA A 294 -7.24 8.44 18.11
N ARG A 295 -8.00 7.91 19.10
CA ARG A 295 -7.41 7.31 20.31
C ARG A 295 -6.57 6.08 20.00
N HIS A 296 -7.02 5.25 19.04
CA HIS A 296 -6.27 4.09 18.59
C HIS A 296 -4.95 4.49 17.93
N LEU A 297 -4.95 5.45 17.01
CA LEU A 297 -3.75 5.97 16.36
C LEU A 297 -2.75 6.53 17.39
N ALA A 298 -3.20 7.34 18.35
CA ALA A 298 -2.34 7.90 19.40
C ALA A 298 -1.68 6.79 20.22
N ARG A 299 -2.46 5.75 20.60
CA ARG A 299 -1.94 4.59 21.33
C ARG A 299 -0.93 3.80 20.49
N MET A 300 -1.21 3.57 19.19
CA MET A 300 -0.31 2.82 18.31
C MET A 300 0.99 3.57 18.06
N ARG A 301 0.98 4.90 17.92
CA ARG A 301 2.23 5.70 17.83
C ARG A 301 3.15 5.47 19.02
N ALA A 302 2.62 5.56 20.24
CA ALA A 302 3.42 5.32 21.45
C ALA A 302 3.93 3.88 21.53
N LEU A 303 3.07 2.89 21.22
CA LEU A 303 3.43 1.48 21.22
C LEU A 303 4.52 1.18 20.18
N TYR A 304 4.38 1.70 18.98
CA TYR A 304 5.34 1.47 17.88
C TYR A 304 6.68 2.15 18.14
N ALA A 305 6.68 3.35 18.72
CA ALA A 305 7.92 3.99 19.15
C ALA A 305 8.70 3.11 20.15
N ALA A 306 8.01 2.51 21.14
CA ALA A 306 8.62 1.62 22.11
C ALA A 306 9.11 0.30 21.49
N ARG A 307 8.29 -0.36 20.65
CA ARG A 307 8.66 -1.59 19.93
C ARG A 307 9.84 -1.39 18.99
N ARG A 308 9.85 -0.26 18.25
CA ARG A 308 10.94 0.14 17.35
C ARG A 308 12.26 0.29 18.12
N ALA A 309 12.24 1.03 19.23
CA ALA A 309 13.43 1.23 20.04
C ALA A 309 13.96 -0.09 20.62
N ALA A 310 13.07 -0.93 21.17
CA ALA A 310 13.43 -2.21 21.76
C ALA A 310 14.02 -3.17 20.71
N LEU A 311 13.40 -3.30 19.54
CA LEU A 311 13.91 -4.18 18.48
C LEU A 311 15.24 -3.66 17.91
N ALA A 312 15.37 -2.36 17.66
CA ALA A 312 16.61 -1.78 17.15
C ALA A 312 17.77 -1.98 18.13
N SER A 313 17.54 -1.74 19.43
CA SER A 313 18.55 -1.98 20.47
C SER A 313 18.94 -3.46 20.59
N ALA A 314 17.95 -4.37 20.55
CA ALA A 314 18.21 -5.80 20.61
C ALA A 314 18.99 -6.31 19.39
N LEU A 315 18.68 -5.82 18.20
CA LEU A 315 19.42 -6.16 16.98
C LEU A 315 20.86 -5.63 17.01
N ALA A 316 21.04 -4.37 17.44
CA ALA A 316 22.37 -3.79 17.58
C ALA A 316 23.24 -4.57 18.60
N ALA A 317 22.67 -4.97 19.73
CA ALA A 317 23.37 -5.79 20.74
C ALA A 317 23.71 -7.19 20.22
N ALA A 318 22.81 -7.82 19.43
CA ALA A 318 23.02 -9.19 18.93
C ALA A 318 24.02 -9.24 17.75
N PHE A 319 23.95 -8.28 16.83
CA PHE A 319 24.69 -8.34 15.57
C PHE A 319 25.92 -7.45 15.51
N GLY A 320 26.02 -6.39 16.35
CA GLY A 320 27.09 -5.39 16.24
C GLY A 320 27.16 -4.81 14.82
N ASP A 321 28.36 -4.74 14.26
CA ASP A 321 28.62 -4.18 12.92
C ASP A 321 28.21 -5.07 11.76
N ARG A 322 27.76 -6.32 12.03
CA ARG A 322 27.30 -7.26 10.99
C ARG A 322 25.97 -6.84 10.35
N LEU A 323 25.18 -6.03 11.04
CA LEU A 323 23.98 -5.41 10.50
C LEU A 323 23.98 -3.91 10.78
N ARG A 324 23.74 -3.09 9.77
CA ARG A 324 23.58 -1.65 9.95
C ARG A 324 22.08 -1.31 9.95
N ILE A 325 21.56 -0.96 11.13
CA ILE A 325 20.15 -0.63 11.31
C ILE A 325 19.93 0.85 11.04
N GLY A 326 19.17 1.18 9.98
CA GLY A 326 18.71 2.54 9.70
C GLY A 326 17.46 2.87 10.55
N LEU A 327 17.54 3.93 11.37
CA LEU A 327 16.40 4.46 12.11
C LEU A 327 15.78 5.63 11.36
N GLN A 328 14.75 5.36 10.57
CA GLN A 328 13.99 6.40 9.89
C GLN A 328 13.08 7.16 10.86
N SER A 329 12.59 8.34 10.48
CA SER A 329 11.74 9.18 11.34
C SER A 329 10.36 8.61 11.61
N GLY A 330 9.90 7.67 10.79
CA GLY A 330 8.55 7.09 10.85
C GLY A 330 8.50 5.63 10.41
N GLY A 331 7.31 5.16 10.05
CA GLY A 331 7.06 3.88 9.42
C GLY A 331 6.80 2.72 10.36
N MET A 332 6.74 1.51 9.79
CA MET A 332 6.35 0.28 10.48
C MET A 332 7.44 -0.80 10.48
N HIS A 333 8.61 -0.54 9.87
CA HIS A 333 9.71 -1.49 9.78
C HIS A 333 11.08 -0.80 9.93
N LEU A 334 12.09 -1.60 10.20
CA LEU A 334 13.49 -1.21 10.15
C LEU A 334 14.10 -1.78 8.87
N LEU A 335 15.00 -1.04 8.26
CA LEU A 335 15.87 -1.53 7.21
C LEU A 335 17.23 -1.89 7.83
N ALA A 336 17.59 -3.16 7.76
CA ALA A 336 18.90 -3.68 8.16
C ALA A 336 19.75 -3.93 6.91
N ARG A 337 20.78 -3.09 6.68
CA ARG A 337 21.74 -3.25 5.59
C ARG A 337 22.75 -4.34 5.91
N LEU A 338 23.20 -5.06 4.88
CA LEU A 338 24.16 -6.16 4.95
C LEU A 338 25.51 -5.69 4.41
N PRO A 339 26.46 -5.23 5.26
CA PRO A 339 27.72 -4.64 4.80
C PRO A 339 28.57 -5.61 3.95
N ASN A 340 28.48 -6.91 4.22
CA ASN A 340 29.28 -7.95 3.56
C ASN A 340 28.67 -8.44 2.23
N GLY A 341 27.55 -7.83 1.76
CA GLY A 341 26.94 -8.22 0.50
C GLY A 341 26.27 -9.60 0.50
N ALA A 342 26.01 -10.19 1.68
CA ALA A 342 25.36 -11.50 1.77
C ALA A 342 23.98 -11.49 1.08
N PRO A 343 23.61 -12.55 0.32
CA PRO A 343 22.34 -12.60 -0.41
C PRO A 343 21.14 -12.58 0.55
N ASP A 344 20.41 -11.47 0.59
CA ASP A 344 19.31 -11.26 1.53
C ASP A 344 18.16 -12.26 1.35
N THR A 345 17.89 -12.71 0.12
CA THR A 345 16.90 -13.76 -0.17
C THR A 345 17.24 -15.10 0.48
N THR A 346 18.52 -15.45 0.51
CA THR A 346 18.99 -16.67 1.22
C THR A 346 18.80 -16.53 2.73
N LEU A 347 19.12 -15.34 3.28
CA LEU A 347 18.97 -15.07 4.72
C LEU A 347 17.50 -15.09 5.14
N VAL A 348 16.59 -14.58 4.29
CA VAL A 348 15.15 -14.68 4.55
C VAL A 348 14.70 -16.13 4.63
N GLY A 349 15.10 -17.00 3.68
CA GLY A 349 14.77 -18.42 3.72
C GLY A 349 15.27 -19.12 5.00
N LEU A 350 16.47 -18.77 5.47
CA LEU A 350 17.01 -19.29 6.74
C LEU A 350 16.18 -18.79 7.94
N ALA A 351 15.81 -17.52 7.97
CA ALA A 351 15.00 -16.97 9.04
C ALA A 351 13.59 -17.61 9.10
N GLU A 352 12.98 -17.90 7.95
CA GLU A 352 11.68 -18.57 7.86
C GLU A 352 11.69 -19.96 8.46
N MET A 353 12.76 -20.74 8.29
CA MET A 353 12.93 -22.05 8.92
C MET A 353 13.00 -21.96 10.46
N HIS A 354 13.30 -20.78 11.01
CA HIS A 354 13.34 -20.51 12.46
C HIS A 354 12.08 -19.75 12.95
N GLY A 355 11.01 -19.73 12.17
CA GLY A 355 9.73 -19.11 12.56
C GLY A 355 9.75 -17.58 12.58
N LEU A 356 10.60 -16.95 11.78
CA LEU A 356 10.66 -15.51 11.56
C LEU A 356 10.25 -15.20 10.11
N ALA A 357 9.77 -13.99 9.85
CA ALA A 357 9.34 -13.61 8.50
C ALA A 357 9.84 -12.22 8.09
N PRO A 358 11.16 -11.97 8.08
CA PRO A 358 11.70 -10.76 7.44
C PRO A 358 11.41 -10.78 5.95
N ALA A 359 11.59 -9.63 5.27
CA ALA A 359 11.55 -9.61 3.82
C ALA A 359 12.92 -9.17 3.26
N ALA A 360 13.26 -9.67 2.08
CA ALA A 360 14.46 -9.27 1.36
C ALA A 360 14.24 -7.94 0.65
N LEU A 361 15.25 -7.10 0.62
CA LEU A 361 15.23 -5.81 -0.07
C LEU A 361 15.51 -5.98 -1.57
N SER A 362 16.53 -6.77 -1.95
CA SER A 362 17.02 -6.86 -3.32
C SER A 362 15.95 -7.19 -4.38
N PRO A 363 14.92 -8.05 -4.12
CA PRO A 363 13.88 -8.33 -5.13
C PRO A 363 12.91 -7.17 -5.39
N LEU A 364 12.98 -6.10 -4.60
CA LEU A 364 12.12 -4.93 -4.77
C LEU A 364 12.69 -3.93 -5.77
N SER A 365 13.99 -4.03 -6.08
CA SER A 365 14.65 -3.31 -7.17
C SER A 365 14.40 -3.97 -8.54
N VAL A 366 14.42 -3.17 -9.59
CA VAL A 366 14.28 -3.61 -10.99
C VAL A 366 15.52 -3.30 -11.79
N GLU A 367 15.92 -2.04 -11.85
CA GLU A 367 17.06 -1.54 -12.62
C GLU A 367 18.14 -0.90 -11.74
N HIS A 368 17.74 -0.34 -10.60
CA HIS A 368 18.63 0.40 -9.72
C HIS A 368 18.96 -0.42 -8.47
N ASP A 369 20.12 -1.08 -8.49
CA ASP A 369 20.58 -1.88 -7.36
C ASP A 369 20.74 -1.02 -6.11
N CYS A 370 19.94 -1.32 -5.09
CA CYS A 370 20.01 -0.66 -3.78
C CYS A 370 20.83 -1.43 -2.74
N GLY A 371 21.50 -2.52 -3.17
CA GLY A 371 22.22 -3.44 -2.30
C GLY A 371 21.33 -4.32 -1.44
N PRO A 372 21.89 -5.40 -0.86
CA PRO A 372 21.15 -6.34 -0.05
C PRO A 372 20.75 -5.75 1.31
N GLY A 373 19.60 -6.20 1.83
CA GLY A 373 19.08 -5.77 3.11
C GLY A 373 17.89 -6.59 3.59
N LEU A 374 17.62 -6.54 4.87
CA LEU A 374 16.45 -7.16 5.48
C LEU A 374 15.47 -6.10 5.96
N LEU A 375 14.21 -6.26 5.59
CA LEU A 375 13.09 -5.46 6.07
C LEU A 375 12.47 -6.17 7.28
N LEU A 376 12.53 -5.51 8.43
CA LEU A 376 12.18 -6.08 9.73
C LEU A 376 11.03 -5.29 10.34
N SER A 377 9.79 -5.81 10.27
CA SER A 377 8.66 -5.17 10.93
C SER A 377 8.81 -5.24 12.44
N PHE A 378 8.72 -4.10 13.12
CA PHE A 378 8.72 -4.03 14.58
C PHE A 378 7.30 -4.03 15.16
N THR A 379 6.29 -3.73 14.36
CA THR A 379 4.91 -3.54 14.83
C THR A 379 4.27 -4.80 15.37
N ASN A 380 4.68 -5.97 14.89
CA ASN A 380 4.21 -7.29 15.34
C ASN A 380 5.21 -8.02 16.25
N VAL A 381 6.21 -7.30 16.79
CA VAL A 381 7.15 -7.81 17.78
C VAL A 381 6.89 -7.12 19.12
N PRO A 382 6.27 -7.78 20.12
CA PRO A 382 6.10 -7.22 21.45
C PRO A 382 7.45 -6.81 22.06
N GLN A 383 7.47 -5.70 22.81
CA GLN A 383 8.71 -5.13 23.36
C GLN A 383 9.50 -6.14 24.20
N GLU A 384 8.81 -6.93 25.01
CA GLU A 384 9.38 -7.97 25.88
C GLU A 384 9.98 -9.14 25.11
N ARG A 385 9.63 -9.31 23.84
CA ARG A 385 10.14 -10.37 22.97
C ARG A 385 11.28 -9.90 22.05
N ALA A 386 11.64 -8.61 22.06
CA ALA A 386 12.63 -8.05 21.14
C ALA A 386 13.98 -8.77 21.20
N CYS A 387 14.52 -9.03 22.42
CA CYS A 387 15.79 -9.76 22.58
C CYS A 387 15.69 -11.22 22.10
N GLN A 388 14.57 -11.89 22.37
CA GLN A 388 14.33 -13.26 21.90
C GLN A 388 14.32 -13.33 20.37
N VAL A 389 13.61 -12.40 19.72
CA VAL A 389 13.50 -12.32 18.25
C VAL A 389 14.85 -12.00 17.62
N ALA A 390 15.60 -11.05 18.18
CA ALA A 390 16.95 -10.70 17.70
C ALA A 390 17.93 -11.89 17.86
N GLY A 391 17.89 -12.60 18.98
CA GLY A 391 18.68 -13.80 19.20
C GLY A 391 18.32 -14.95 18.26
N ALA A 392 17.03 -15.17 18.00
CA ALA A 392 16.58 -16.17 17.02
C ALA A 392 17.04 -15.83 15.60
N LEU A 393 16.97 -14.53 15.21
CA LEU A 393 17.48 -14.08 13.92
C LEU A 393 19.00 -14.28 13.82
N LEU A 394 19.76 -13.91 14.86
CA LEU A 394 21.20 -14.14 14.89
C LEU A 394 21.53 -15.64 14.75
N HIS A 395 20.83 -16.50 15.46
CA HIS A 395 21.02 -17.95 15.34
C HIS A 395 20.74 -18.45 13.92
N ALA A 396 19.71 -17.92 13.27
CA ALA A 396 19.33 -18.32 11.92
C ALA A 396 20.34 -17.91 10.84
N ILE A 397 20.88 -16.67 10.94
CA ILE A 397 21.66 -16.07 9.83
C ILE A 397 23.09 -15.68 10.20
N GLY A 398 23.46 -15.72 11.49
CA GLY A 398 24.74 -15.17 11.99
C GLY A 398 25.97 -15.74 11.30
N ASN A 399 26.03 -17.05 11.11
CA ASN A 399 27.16 -17.74 10.45
C ASN A 399 27.32 -17.34 8.97
N ARG A 400 26.29 -16.84 8.33
CA ARG A 400 26.36 -16.38 6.92
C ARG A 400 26.78 -14.92 6.80
N LEU A 401 26.89 -14.20 7.91
CA LEU A 401 27.35 -12.82 7.95
C LEU A 401 28.85 -12.72 8.34
N GLU A 402 29.46 -13.81 8.72
CA GLU A 402 30.90 -13.91 9.09
C GLU A 402 31.78 -14.28 7.90
N SER A 403 31.19 -14.74 6.82
CA SER A 403 31.85 -15.07 5.55
C SER A 403 31.83 -13.92 4.55
#